data_816186134fff21751fbe2f7d85aaa37c
#
_entry.id   816186134fff21751fbe2f7d85aaa37c
#
_cell.length_a   1.000
_cell.length_b   1.000
_cell.length_c   1.000
_cell.angle_alpha   90.00
_cell.angle_beta   90.00
_cell.angle_gamma   90.00
#
_symmetry.space_group_name_H-M   'P 1'
#
loop_
_entity.id
_entity.type
_entity.pdbx_description
1 polymer ?
#
loop_
_entity_poly.entity_id
_entity_poly.type
_entity_poly.pdbx_seq_one_letter_code
_entity_poly.pdbx_strand_id
1 'polypeptide(L)'
;MIKFILGVAIVCFTSFCGYLLAKKYRQRKSFFVQMNEFNERFLSEIAYYRRPIKEFSEKYEYKGEFDELLSSFVGSLGKSGDAEGQAEKGFLPEYSFLTKDEAGFVRDYFLMVGKGDSASQSAYFTSVKGTLGEYKRKAAEECAKY
;
A
#
# COMPACT_ATOMS: atom_id res chain seq x y z
N MET A 1 5.04 41.79 23.82
CA MET A 1 6.00 40.71 23.60
C MET A 1 5.34 39.33 23.73
N ILE A 2 4.78 38.99 24.88
CA ILE A 2 4.17 37.66 25.11
C ILE A 2 3.03 37.34 24.15
N LYS A 3 2.17 38.30 23.85
CA LYS A 3 1.05 38.13 22.90
C LYS A 3 1.53 37.85 21.46
N PHE A 4 2.63 38.49 21.06
CA PHE A 4 3.22 38.29 19.74
C PHE A 4 3.85 36.89 19.61
N ILE A 5 4.58 36.48 20.65
CA ILE A 5 5.20 35.13 20.70
C ILE A 5 4.12 34.04 20.68
N LEU A 6 3.04 34.23 21.43
CA LEU A 6 1.91 33.28 21.44
C LEU A 6 1.23 33.19 20.07
N GLY A 7 1.05 34.31 19.38
CA GLY A 7 0.49 34.34 18.03
C GLY A 7 1.35 33.56 17.03
N VAL A 8 2.66 33.77 17.05
CA VAL A 8 3.61 33.04 16.20
C VAL A 8 3.59 31.53 16.52
N ALA A 9 3.55 31.18 17.80
CA ALA A 9 3.50 29.77 18.22
C ALA A 9 2.24 29.04 17.69
N ILE A 10 1.07 29.72 17.74
CA ILE A 10 -0.18 29.16 17.22
C ILE A 10 -0.10 28.94 15.70
N VAL A 11 0.42 29.93 14.96
CA VAL A 11 0.58 29.83 13.49
C VAL A 11 1.54 28.68 13.14
N CYS A 12 2.67 28.56 13.82
CA CYS A 12 3.62 27.48 13.61
C CYS A 12 2.99 26.11 13.89
N PHE A 13 2.25 25.98 14.98
CA PHE A 13 1.60 24.74 15.36
C PHE A 13 0.52 24.33 14.35
N THR A 14 -0.34 25.25 13.93
CA THR A 14 -1.39 24.97 12.94
C THR A 14 -0.80 24.62 11.57
N SER A 15 0.28 25.30 11.16
CA SER A 15 1.00 24.98 9.92
C SER A 15 1.65 23.60 9.96
N PHE A 16 2.22 23.23 11.08
CA PHE A 16 2.80 21.90 11.30
C PHE A 16 1.72 20.80 11.24
N CYS A 17 0.59 21.00 11.92
CA CYS A 17 -0.54 20.05 11.83
C CYS A 17 -1.05 19.91 10.40
N GLY A 18 -1.20 21.02 9.68
CA GLY A 18 -1.60 21.02 8.28
C GLY A 18 -0.62 20.25 7.38
N TYR A 19 0.67 20.42 7.61
CA TYR A 19 1.72 19.67 6.89
C TYR A 19 1.62 18.16 7.14
N LEU A 20 1.42 17.73 8.40
CA LEU A 20 1.29 16.32 8.74
C LEU A 20 0.06 15.69 8.08
N LEU A 21 -1.06 16.38 8.07
CA LEU A 21 -2.28 15.93 7.40
C LEU A 21 -2.07 15.81 5.89
N ALA A 22 -1.49 16.82 5.26
CA ALA A 22 -1.20 16.81 3.83
C ALA A 22 -0.23 15.68 3.46
N LYS A 23 0.76 15.41 4.30
CA LYS A 23 1.69 14.28 4.13
C LYS A 23 0.94 12.95 4.15
N LYS A 24 0.03 12.76 5.10
CA LYS A 24 -0.79 11.56 5.23
C LYS A 24 -1.61 11.27 3.96
N TYR A 25 -2.29 12.28 3.44
CA TYR A 25 -3.08 12.15 2.20
C TYR A 25 -2.21 11.85 0.97
N ARG A 26 -1.04 12.46 0.87
CA ARG A 26 -0.09 12.17 -0.21
C ARG A 26 0.46 10.74 -0.14
N GLN A 27 0.79 10.26 1.04
CA GLN A 27 1.24 8.89 1.26
C GLN A 27 0.17 7.88 0.86
N ARG A 28 -1.09 8.11 1.26
CA ARG A 28 -2.22 7.27 0.88
C ARG A 28 -2.43 7.23 -0.62
N LYS A 29 -2.42 8.38 -1.28
CA LYS A 29 -2.53 8.47 -2.74
C LYS A 29 -1.42 7.69 -3.44
N SER A 30 -0.18 7.93 -3.07
CA SER A 30 0.99 7.26 -3.63
C SER A 30 0.91 5.74 -3.44
N PHE A 31 0.51 5.29 -2.26
CA PHE A 31 0.36 3.88 -1.93
C PHE A 31 -0.64 3.18 -2.87
N PHE A 32 -1.84 3.73 -3.03
CA PHE A 32 -2.86 3.11 -3.87
C PHE A 32 -2.56 3.22 -5.37
N VAL A 33 -1.90 4.28 -5.82
CA VAL A 33 -1.42 4.38 -7.21
C VAL A 33 -0.44 3.26 -7.51
N GLN A 34 0.53 3.05 -6.65
CA GLN A 34 1.54 2.00 -6.82
C GLN A 34 0.96 0.59 -6.67
N MET A 35 0.04 0.39 -5.74
CA MET A 35 -0.65 -0.88 -5.56
C MET A 35 -1.50 -1.24 -6.79
N ASN A 36 -2.19 -0.26 -7.39
CA ASN A 36 -2.93 -0.47 -8.62
C ASN A 36 -2.01 -0.84 -9.80
N GLU A 37 -0.88 -0.16 -9.95
CA GLU A 37 0.13 -0.49 -10.96
C GLU A 37 0.70 -1.90 -10.72
N PHE A 38 1.00 -2.24 -9.48
CA PHE A 38 1.46 -3.57 -9.11
C PHE A 38 0.44 -4.64 -9.53
N ASN A 39 -0.84 -4.42 -9.24
CA ASN A 39 -1.90 -5.37 -9.60
C ASN A 39 -2.01 -5.59 -11.11
N GLU A 40 -1.94 -4.52 -11.90
CA GLU A 40 -1.97 -4.62 -13.37
C GLU A 40 -0.79 -5.40 -13.92
N ARG A 41 0.41 -5.11 -13.44
CA ARG A 41 1.63 -5.82 -13.83
C ARG A 41 1.61 -7.27 -13.37
N PHE A 42 1.15 -7.53 -12.15
CA PHE A 42 1.06 -8.88 -11.59
C PHE A 42 0.06 -9.75 -12.35
N LEU A 43 -1.09 -9.21 -12.75
CA LEU A 43 -2.04 -9.89 -13.63
C LEU A 43 -1.41 -10.30 -14.96
N SER A 44 -0.64 -9.41 -15.57
CA SER A 44 0.09 -9.73 -16.80
C SER A 44 1.12 -10.84 -16.60
N GLU A 45 1.85 -10.81 -15.50
CA GLU A 45 2.86 -11.84 -15.19
C GLU A 45 2.21 -13.21 -14.93
N ILE A 46 1.11 -13.28 -14.21
CA ILE A 46 0.37 -14.53 -13.99
C ILE A 46 -0.12 -15.11 -15.32
N ALA A 47 -0.67 -14.26 -16.20
CA ALA A 47 -1.25 -14.67 -17.47
C ALA A 47 -0.21 -15.21 -18.46
N TYR A 48 0.99 -14.59 -18.53
CA TYR A 48 1.94 -14.84 -19.60
C TYR A 48 3.23 -15.51 -19.18
N TYR A 49 3.78 -15.18 -18.00
CA TYR A 49 5.15 -15.54 -17.65
C TYR A 49 5.30 -16.50 -16.47
N ARG A 50 4.37 -16.55 -15.56
CA ARG A 50 4.41 -17.40 -14.35
C ARG A 50 5.72 -17.33 -13.56
N ARG A 51 6.30 -16.13 -13.46
CA ARG A 51 7.56 -15.94 -12.73
C ARG A 51 7.34 -15.94 -11.22
N PRO A 52 8.37 -16.37 -10.42
CA PRO A 52 8.35 -16.21 -8.98
C PRO A 52 8.18 -14.74 -8.58
N ILE A 53 7.41 -14.49 -7.52
CA ILE A 53 7.14 -13.14 -7.03
C ILE A 53 8.41 -12.33 -6.72
N LYS A 54 9.47 -13.00 -6.29
CA LYS A 54 10.75 -12.37 -6.03
C LYS A 54 11.36 -11.75 -7.29
N GLU A 55 11.42 -12.48 -8.38
CA GLU A 55 11.92 -11.96 -9.67
C GLU A 55 11.04 -10.83 -10.20
N PHE A 56 9.73 -10.95 -10.03
CA PHE A 56 8.78 -9.92 -10.41
C PHE A 56 9.01 -8.64 -9.61
N SER A 57 9.23 -8.72 -8.30
CA SER A 57 9.45 -7.56 -7.44
C SER A 57 10.77 -6.84 -7.75
N GLU A 58 11.79 -7.57 -8.17
CA GLU A 58 13.08 -7.01 -8.56
C GLU A 58 13.05 -6.29 -9.92
N LYS A 59 12.11 -6.66 -10.79
CA LYS A 59 11.98 -6.08 -12.14
C LYS A 59 11.41 -4.66 -12.14
N TYR A 60 10.56 -4.32 -11.17
CA TYR A 60 9.89 -3.03 -11.08
C TYR A 60 10.28 -2.28 -9.81
N GLU A 61 10.49 -0.98 -9.95
CA GLU A 61 10.79 -0.12 -8.83
C GLU A 61 9.52 0.54 -8.28
N TYR A 62 9.37 0.48 -6.98
CA TYR A 62 8.31 1.18 -6.23
C TYR A 62 8.96 2.12 -5.22
N LYS A 63 8.16 3.03 -4.65
CA LYS A 63 8.68 4.07 -3.75
C LYS A 63 7.87 4.15 -2.47
N GLY A 64 8.50 4.65 -1.40
CA GLY A 64 7.87 4.94 -0.13
C GLY A 64 7.36 3.71 0.59
N GLU A 65 6.22 3.83 1.22
CA GLU A 65 5.63 2.81 2.09
C GLU A 65 5.22 1.55 1.34
N PHE A 66 4.80 1.67 0.09
CA PHE A 66 4.47 0.50 -0.73
C PHE A 66 5.71 -0.34 -1.05
N ASP A 67 6.83 0.30 -1.34
CA ASP A 67 8.11 -0.40 -1.55
C ASP A 67 8.58 -1.11 -0.28
N GLU A 68 8.48 -0.46 0.86
CA GLU A 68 8.79 -1.06 2.17
C GLU A 68 7.92 -2.28 2.45
N LEU A 69 6.61 -2.18 2.21
CA LEU A 69 5.67 -3.27 2.37
C LEU A 69 6.00 -4.45 1.46
N LEU A 70 6.23 -4.18 0.18
CA LEU A 70 6.56 -5.20 -0.81
C LEU A 70 7.88 -5.91 -0.46
N SER A 71 8.90 -5.18 -0.08
CA SER A 71 10.20 -5.72 0.34
C SER A 71 10.07 -6.59 1.59
N SER A 72 9.29 -6.16 2.58
CA SER A 72 9.00 -6.93 3.79
C SER A 72 8.25 -8.23 3.46
N PHE A 73 7.27 -8.15 2.58
CA PHE A 73 6.51 -9.33 2.13
C PHE A 73 7.39 -10.35 1.41
N VAL A 74 8.19 -9.91 0.44
CA VAL A 74 9.10 -10.78 -0.32
C VAL A 74 10.17 -11.38 0.60
N GLY A 75 10.70 -10.60 1.54
CA GLY A 75 11.64 -11.08 2.54
C GLY A 75 11.04 -12.13 3.46
N SER A 76 9.76 -12.01 3.81
CA SER A 76 9.05 -13.00 4.63
C SER A 76 8.84 -14.33 3.91
N LEU A 77 8.55 -14.31 2.61
CA LEU A 77 8.41 -15.51 1.79
C LEU A 77 9.71 -16.33 1.70
N GLY A 78 10.85 -15.67 1.75
CA GLY A 78 12.16 -16.35 1.70
C GLY A 78 12.55 -17.05 2.99
N LYS A 79 11.94 -16.70 4.14
CA LYS A 79 12.32 -17.21 5.46
C LYS A 79 11.51 -18.40 5.96
N SER A 80 10.27 -18.56 5.50
CA SER A 80 9.45 -19.72 5.83
C SER A 80 8.56 -20.06 4.64
N GLY A 81 8.55 -21.31 4.24
CA GLY A 81 7.81 -21.79 3.09
C GLY A 81 6.27 -21.68 3.18
N ASP A 82 5.73 -21.15 4.28
CA ASP A 82 4.30 -20.97 4.51
C ASP A 82 3.91 -19.49 4.62
N ALA A 83 3.40 -18.96 3.52
CA ALA A 83 2.86 -17.60 3.48
C ALA A 83 1.68 -17.40 4.46
N GLU A 84 0.90 -18.44 4.71
CA GLU A 84 -0.27 -18.39 5.62
C GLU A 84 0.12 -18.15 7.08
N GLY A 85 1.17 -18.81 7.56
CA GLY A 85 1.59 -18.68 8.97
C GLY A 85 2.24 -17.34 9.32
N GLN A 86 2.69 -16.57 8.32
CA GLN A 86 3.34 -15.29 8.57
C GLN A 86 2.42 -14.09 8.43
N ALA A 87 1.39 -14.19 7.61
CA ALA A 87 0.40 -13.14 7.50
C ALA A 87 -0.44 -13.00 8.78
N GLU A 88 -0.62 -14.10 9.52
CA GLU A 88 -1.21 -14.06 10.86
C GLU A 88 -0.29 -13.39 11.90
N LYS A 89 1.02 -13.38 11.68
CA LYS A 89 2.02 -12.80 12.61
C LYS A 89 2.37 -11.34 12.38
N GLY A 90 1.58 -10.63 11.54
CA GLY A 90 1.70 -9.19 11.43
C GLY A 90 2.94 -8.70 10.67
N PHE A 91 3.21 -9.27 9.49
CA PHE A 91 4.25 -8.74 8.60
C PHE A 91 3.89 -7.36 8.02
N LEU A 92 2.61 -6.98 8.12
CA LEU A 92 2.12 -5.68 7.68
C LEU A 92 2.39 -4.64 8.75
N PRO A 93 3.24 -3.64 8.48
CA PRO A 93 3.35 -2.49 9.37
C PRO A 93 2.00 -1.75 9.42
N GLU A 94 1.64 -1.27 10.60
CA GLU A 94 0.47 -0.44 10.74
C GLU A 94 0.74 0.94 10.12
N TYR A 95 0.07 1.23 9.01
CA TYR A 95 0.13 2.54 8.39
C TYR A 95 -1.02 3.43 8.88
N SER A 96 -0.67 4.56 9.48
CA SER A 96 -1.63 5.52 10.02
C SER A 96 -2.51 6.18 8.95
N PHE A 97 -2.08 6.14 7.68
CA PHE A 97 -2.83 6.71 6.55
C PHE A 97 -3.88 5.76 5.98
N LEU A 98 -3.90 4.49 6.36
CA LEU A 98 -4.91 3.52 5.93
C LEU A 98 -6.03 3.41 6.96
N THR A 99 -7.27 3.29 6.48
CA THR A 99 -8.40 2.92 7.33
C THR A 99 -8.32 1.42 7.70
N LYS A 100 -9.11 0.98 8.68
CA LYS A 100 -9.19 -0.44 9.05
C LYS A 100 -9.61 -1.34 7.87
N ASP A 101 -10.57 -0.89 7.09
CA ASP A 101 -11.06 -1.62 5.91
C ASP A 101 -9.98 -1.71 4.83
N GLU A 102 -9.28 -0.60 4.58
CA GLU A 102 -8.17 -0.57 3.64
C GLU A 102 -7.01 -1.45 4.08
N ALA A 103 -6.65 -1.43 5.36
CA ALA A 103 -5.60 -2.28 5.92
C ALA A 103 -5.96 -3.78 5.82
N GLY A 104 -7.21 -4.14 6.12
CA GLY A 104 -7.71 -5.49 5.94
C GLY A 104 -7.69 -5.95 4.48
N PHE A 105 -8.09 -5.09 3.57
CA PHE A 105 -8.02 -5.33 2.12
C PHE A 105 -6.57 -5.57 1.65
N VAL A 106 -5.64 -4.74 2.06
CA VAL A 106 -4.21 -4.88 1.71
C VAL A 106 -3.65 -6.19 2.24
N ARG A 107 -3.97 -6.56 3.47
CA ARG A 107 -3.55 -7.84 4.07
C ARG A 107 -4.07 -9.02 3.27
N ASP A 108 -5.36 -9.06 2.97
CA ASP A 108 -5.98 -10.15 2.21
C ASP A 108 -5.41 -10.24 0.79
N TYR A 109 -5.11 -9.10 0.18
CA TYR A 109 -4.47 -9.01 -1.12
C TYR A 109 -3.10 -9.70 -1.14
N PHE A 110 -2.23 -9.37 -0.20
CA PHE A 110 -0.90 -9.99 -0.12
C PHE A 110 -0.94 -11.46 0.31
N LEU A 111 -1.93 -11.87 1.09
CA LEU A 111 -2.19 -13.28 1.35
C LEU A 111 -2.46 -14.05 0.06
N MET A 112 -3.29 -13.51 -0.81
CA MET A 112 -3.58 -14.11 -2.12
C MET A 112 -2.35 -14.14 -3.03
N VAL A 113 -1.51 -13.12 -3.03
CA VAL A 113 -0.24 -13.11 -3.78
C VAL A 113 0.63 -14.29 -3.39
N GLY A 114 0.65 -14.65 -2.11
CA GLY A 114 1.46 -15.76 -1.59
C GLY A 114 0.95 -17.16 -1.87
N LYS A 115 -0.32 -17.35 -2.25
CA LYS A 115 -0.95 -18.68 -2.38
C LYS A 115 -0.52 -19.54 -3.57
N GLY A 116 0.04 -18.96 -4.61
CA GLY A 116 0.66 -19.72 -5.71
C GLY A 116 -0.26 -20.44 -6.69
N ASP A 117 -1.58 -20.44 -6.52
CA ASP A 117 -2.55 -21.01 -7.46
C ASP A 117 -2.94 -19.98 -8.53
N SER A 118 -2.45 -20.18 -9.76
CA SER A 118 -2.60 -19.20 -10.84
C SER A 118 -4.05 -18.94 -11.28
N ALA A 119 -4.91 -19.93 -11.25
CA ALA A 119 -6.31 -19.79 -11.68
C ALA A 119 -7.13 -18.97 -10.66
N SER A 120 -7.05 -19.33 -9.38
CA SER A 120 -7.70 -18.60 -8.28
C SER A 120 -7.14 -17.19 -8.12
N GLN A 121 -5.83 -17.02 -8.28
CA GLN A 121 -5.17 -15.71 -8.25
C GLN A 121 -5.67 -14.80 -9.35
N SER A 122 -5.71 -15.25 -10.61
CA SER A 122 -6.17 -14.45 -11.73
C SER A 122 -7.61 -13.94 -11.53
N ALA A 123 -8.51 -14.82 -11.09
CA ALA A 123 -9.91 -14.45 -10.80
C ALA A 123 -9.99 -13.40 -9.68
N TYR A 124 -9.25 -13.60 -8.59
CA TYR A 124 -9.21 -12.67 -7.44
C TYR A 124 -8.67 -11.30 -7.84
N PHE A 125 -7.51 -11.24 -8.47
CA PHE A 125 -6.88 -9.98 -8.85
C PHE A 125 -7.66 -9.21 -9.91
N THR A 126 -8.36 -9.90 -10.80
CA THR A 126 -9.30 -9.27 -11.72
C THR A 126 -10.49 -8.67 -10.96
N SER A 127 -11.04 -9.39 -10.00
CA SER A 127 -12.16 -8.92 -9.18
C SER A 127 -11.83 -7.69 -8.32
N VAL A 128 -10.63 -7.63 -7.76
CA VAL A 128 -10.19 -6.50 -6.92
C VAL A 128 -9.74 -5.27 -7.71
N LYS A 129 -9.58 -5.39 -9.02
CA LYS A 129 -9.19 -4.27 -9.88
C LYS A 129 -10.14 -3.07 -9.74
N GLY A 130 -11.43 -3.31 -9.71
CA GLY A 130 -12.44 -2.29 -9.48
C GLY A 130 -12.32 -1.62 -8.10
N THR A 131 -12.12 -2.41 -7.06
CA THR A 131 -11.94 -1.92 -5.69
C THR A 131 -10.67 -1.08 -5.54
N LEU A 132 -9.56 -1.52 -6.12
CA LEU A 132 -8.31 -0.76 -6.13
C LEU A 132 -8.45 0.56 -6.89
N GLY A 133 -9.13 0.55 -8.04
CA GLY A 133 -9.41 1.76 -8.80
C GLY A 133 -10.24 2.76 -8.01
N GLU A 134 -11.21 2.29 -7.23
CA GLU A 134 -12.02 3.13 -6.35
C GLU A 134 -11.22 3.72 -5.19
N TYR A 135 -10.39 2.92 -4.51
CA TYR A 135 -9.50 3.43 -3.46
C TYR A 135 -8.50 4.45 -3.99
N LYS A 136 -7.92 4.20 -5.15
CA LYS A 136 -7.03 5.13 -5.85
C LYS A 136 -7.75 6.46 -6.14
N ARG A 137 -8.96 6.40 -6.66
CA ARG A 137 -9.78 7.58 -6.96
C ARG A 137 -10.09 8.38 -5.70
N LYS A 138 -10.59 7.73 -4.67
CA LYS A 138 -10.89 8.38 -3.38
C LYS A 138 -9.65 9.03 -2.76
N ALA A 139 -8.54 8.33 -2.76
CA ALA A 139 -7.28 8.85 -2.23
C ALA A 139 -6.79 10.09 -3.02
N ALA A 140 -6.94 10.07 -4.34
CA ALA A 140 -6.59 11.20 -5.20
C ALA A 140 -7.51 12.41 -4.96
N GLU A 141 -8.81 12.19 -4.84
CA GLU A 141 -9.79 13.25 -4.53
C GLU A 141 -9.54 13.89 -3.17
N GLU A 142 -9.31 13.10 -2.14
CA GLU A 142 -8.98 13.60 -0.80
C GLU A 142 -7.65 14.35 -0.78
N CYS A 143 -6.64 13.85 -1.49
CA CYS A 143 -5.35 14.53 -1.62
C CYS A 143 -5.47 15.89 -2.32
N ALA A 144 -6.31 16.00 -3.34
CA ALA A 144 -6.56 17.26 -4.03
C ALA A 144 -7.37 18.25 -3.18
N LYS A 145 -8.20 17.74 -2.28
CA LYS A 145 -9.04 18.56 -1.39
C LYS A 145 -8.26 19.12 -0.19
N TYR A 146 -7.27 18.43 0.29
CA TYR A 146 -6.44 18.78 1.43
C TYR A 146 -4.97 18.96 1.04
#